data_4c94d8ed2288e59f05979889945770df
#
_entry.id   4c94d8ed2288e59f05979889945770df
#
_cell.length_a   1.000
_cell.length_b   1.000
_cell.length_c   1.000
_cell.angle_alpha   90.00
_cell.angle_beta   90.00
_cell.angle_gamma   90.00
#
_symmetry.space_group_name_H-M   'P 1'
#
loop_
_entity.id
_entity.type
_entity.pdbx_description
1 polymer ?
#
loop_
_entity_poly.entity_id
_entity_poly.type
_entity_poly.pdbx_seq_one_letter_code
_entity_poly.pdbx_strand_id
1 'polypeptide(L)'
;MSVTTPQTFKIVARLDGVLVPPSLGLLRPDDLGVLRGDGVFETTLAVNGSPRDLDEHLARMQVSARMMDLALPAPEVWQPAIQAVLAAWTGGPEMVLRLIATRGPEEGGEPTCYVIGSALGESATAGRNGISVLLLDRGFHGVDVAAKPWLLVGAKSLSYAMNMAAGRYARSHGADDVIFIDTDGSVLEGPTSTVVLAPG
;
A
#
# COMPACT_ATOMS: atom_id res chain seq x y z
N MET A 1 -6.35 -28.27 -22.12
CA MET A 1 -5.81 -28.20 -20.75
C MET A 1 -6.21 -26.85 -20.15
N SER A 2 -7.15 -26.85 -19.22
CA SER A 2 -7.61 -25.63 -18.55
C SER A 2 -6.49 -25.18 -17.60
N VAL A 3 -5.85 -24.06 -17.90
CA VAL A 3 -4.91 -23.41 -16.98
C VAL A 3 -5.76 -22.79 -15.88
N THR A 4 -5.86 -23.49 -14.75
CA THR A 4 -6.47 -22.95 -13.54
C THR A 4 -5.53 -21.85 -13.04
N THR A 5 -5.83 -20.60 -13.33
CA THR A 5 -5.16 -19.47 -12.69
C THR A 5 -5.27 -19.65 -11.18
N PRO A 6 -4.17 -19.61 -10.41
CA PRO A 6 -4.28 -19.74 -8.96
C PRO A 6 -5.20 -18.62 -8.47
N GLN A 7 -6.31 -19.01 -7.86
CA GLN A 7 -7.26 -18.07 -7.30
C GLN A 7 -6.55 -17.35 -6.16
N THR A 8 -6.17 -16.09 -6.40
CA THR A 8 -5.49 -15.27 -5.39
C THR A 8 -6.47 -15.11 -4.23
N PHE A 9 -6.26 -15.85 -3.17
CA PHE A 9 -7.13 -15.84 -1.99
C PHE A 9 -7.07 -14.44 -1.37
N LYS A 10 -8.21 -13.77 -1.32
CA LYS A 10 -8.36 -12.43 -0.73
C LYS A 10 -9.51 -12.43 0.25
N ILE A 11 -9.32 -11.76 1.37
CA ILE A 11 -10.34 -11.48 2.37
C ILE A 11 -10.50 -9.98 2.44
N VAL A 12 -11.73 -9.50 2.46
CA VAL A 12 -12.04 -8.07 2.56
C VAL A 12 -13.02 -7.86 3.70
N ALA A 13 -12.77 -6.86 4.54
CA ALA A 13 -13.66 -6.45 5.61
C ALA A 13 -13.91 -4.95 5.59
N ARG A 14 -15.14 -4.54 5.88
CA ARG A 14 -15.50 -3.15 6.21
C ARG A 14 -15.11 -2.86 7.66
N LEU A 15 -15.06 -1.59 8.04
CA LEU A 15 -14.63 -1.17 9.39
C LEU A 15 -15.47 -1.77 10.52
N ASP A 16 -16.74 -2.09 10.25
CA ASP A 16 -17.64 -2.77 11.21
C ASP A 16 -17.30 -4.26 11.42
N GLY A 17 -16.25 -4.77 10.76
CA GLY A 17 -15.82 -6.17 10.81
C GLY A 17 -16.61 -7.11 9.89
N VAL A 18 -17.57 -6.61 9.13
CA VAL A 18 -18.34 -7.43 8.18
C VAL A 18 -17.46 -7.81 6.99
N LEU A 19 -17.30 -9.11 6.78
CA LEU A 19 -16.60 -9.65 5.62
C LEU A 19 -17.43 -9.44 4.34
N VAL A 20 -16.76 -8.98 3.30
CA VAL A 20 -17.38 -8.73 1.99
C VAL A 20 -16.73 -9.65 0.96
N PRO A 21 -17.52 -10.39 0.15
CA PRO A 21 -16.96 -11.15 -0.96
C PRO A 21 -16.11 -10.26 -1.87
N PRO A 22 -14.87 -10.63 -2.20
CA PRO A 22 -13.98 -9.79 -3.04
C PRO A 22 -14.54 -9.48 -4.45
N SER A 23 -15.54 -10.26 -4.89
CA SER A 23 -16.25 -10.05 -6.16
C SER A 23 -17.32 -8.96 -6.09
N LEU A 24 -17.71 -8.53 -4.89
CA LEU A 24 -18.65 -7.41 -4.71
C LEU A 24 -17.87 -6.11 -4.63
N GLY A 25 -18.34 -5.09 -5.37
CA GLY A 25 -17.75 -3.76 -5.33
C GLY A 25 -17.98 -3.09 -3.97
N LEU A 26 -16.90 -2.58 -3.37
CA LEU A 26 -16.94 -1.74 -2.17
C LEU A 26 -16.90 -0.26 -2.52
N LEU A 27 -16.18 0.06 -3.59
CA LEU A 27 -16.01 1.43 -4.07
C LEU A 27 -17.09 1.76 -5.08
N ARG A 28 -17.64 2.96 -5.00
CA ARG A 28 -18.50 3.51 -6.04
C ARG A 28 -17.67 3.86 -7.28
N PRO A 29 -18.25 3.86 -8.49
CA PRO A 29 -17.52 4.27 -9.70
C PRO A 29 -17.02 5.71 -9.67
N ASP A 30 -17.69 6.59 -8.92
CA ASP A 30 -17.38 8.01 -8.71
C ASP A 30 -16.52 8.26 -7.45
N ASP A 31 -15.97 7.23 -6.83
CA ASP A 31 -15.05 7.36 -5.69
C ASP A 31 -13.75 8.04 -6.14
N LEU A 32 -13.33 9.10 -5.44
CA LEU A 32 -12.14 9.87 -5.78
C LEU A 32 -10.84 9.07 -5.65
N GLY A 33 -10.82 8.02 -4.82
CA GLY A 33 -9.73 7.06 -4.79
C GLY A 33 -9.56 6.32 -6.12
N VAL A 34 -10.69 6.01 -6.80
CA VAL A 34 -10.70 5.39 -8.13
C VAL A 34 -10.39 6.41 -9.23
N LEU A 35 -11.06 7.56 -9.20
CA LEU A 35 -10.96 8.56 -10.28
C LEU A 35 -9.66 9.36 -10.26
N ARG A 36 -9.06 9.58 -9.08
CA ARG A 36 -7.93 10.51 -8.89
C ARG A 36 -6.77 9.94 -8.07
N GLY A 37 -6.93 8.74 -7.48
CA GLY A 37 -5.97 8.23 -6.51
C GLY A 37 -5.99 9.02 -5.18
N ASP A 38 -7.10 9.71 -4.88
CA ASP A 38 -7.25 10.53 -3.68
C ASP A 38 -7.65 9.65 -2.48
N GLY A 39 -6.65 9.30 -1.71
CA GLY A 39 -6.77 8.44 -0.56
C GLY A 39 -5.40 8.00 -0.05
N VAL A 40 -5.40 7.32 1.07
CA VAL A 40 -4.21 6.81 1.75
C VAL A 40 -4.32 5.31 1.99
N PHE A 41 -3.18 4.65 2.16
CA PHE A 41 -3.17 3.23 2.51
C PHE A 41 -1.96 2.87 3.36
N GLU A 42 -2.07 1.75 4.07
CA GLU A 42 -0.96 1.09 4.72
C GLU A 42 -0.87 -0.38 4.31
N THR A 43 0.32 -0.92 4.44
CA THR A 43 0.57 -2.34 4.19
C THR A 43 1.55 -2.87 5.22
N THR A 44 1.16 -3.93 5.91
CA THR A 44 2.03 -4.65 6.83
C THR A 44 1.97 -6.16 6.57
N LEU A 45 2.97 -6.87 7.06
CA LEU A 45 2.99 -8.33 7.06
C LEU A 45 2.41 -8.84 8.39
N ALA A 46 1.38 -9.67 8.31
CA ALA A 46 0.93 -10.44 9.46
C ALA A 46 1.58 -11.83 9.43
N VAL A 47 2.14 -12.26 10.55
CA VAL A 47 2.77 -13.58 10.72
C VAL A 47 2.07 -14.32 11.85
N ASN A 48 1.54 -15.50 11.57
CA ASN A 48 0.77 -16.31 12.53
C ASN A 48 -0.37 -15.50 13.20
N GLY A 49 -1.08 -14.69 12.41
CA GLY A 49 -2.19 -13.87 12.89
C GLY A 49 -1.79 -12.58 13.61
N SER A 50 -0.49 -12.25 13.69
CA SER A 50 0.01 -11.03 14.34
C SER A 50 0.56 -10.06 13.29
N PRO A 51 -0.09 -8.90 13.04
CA PRO A 51 0.46 -7.85 12.18
C PRO A 51 1.72 -7.24 12.82
N ARG A 52 2.74 -7.00 12.00
CA ARG A 52 3.97 -6.33 12.44
C ARG A 52 3.75 -4.83 12.50
N ASP A 53 4.21 -4.20 13.56
CA ASP A 53 4.31 -2.75 13.76
C ASP A 53 2.99 -2.02 13.37
N LEU A 54 1.83 -2.63 13.75
CA LEU A 54 0.51 -2.14 13.34
C LEU A 54 0.24 -0.71 13.83
N ASP A 55 0.64 -0.39 15.04
CA ASP A 55 0.40 0.92 15.65
C ASP A 55 1.21 2.01 14.93
N GLU A 56 2.44 1.73 14.52
CA GLU A 56 3.28 2.61 13.71
C GLU A 56 2.70 2.82 12.32
N HIS A 57 2.16 1.76 11.71
CA HIS A 57 1.47 1.85 10.42
C HIS A 57 0.21 2.71 10.51
N LEU A 58 -0.61 2.53 11.53
CA LEU A 58 -1.80 3.35 11.76
C LEU A 58 -1.44 4.81 12.05
N ALA A 59 -0.39 5.06 12.85
CA ALA A 59 0.11 6.40 13.11
C ALA A 59 0.59 7.09 11.82
N ARG A 60 1.34 6.39 10.96
CA ARG A 60 1.79 6.92 9.66
C ARG A 60 0.62 7.17 8.72
N MET A 61 -0.39 6.30 8.71
CA MET A 61 -1.60 6.51 7.92
C MET A 61 -2.34 7.79 8.32
N GLN A 62 -2.41 8.08 9.63
CA GLN A 62 -2.96 9.35 10.16
C GLN A 62 -2.13 10.56 9.72
N VAL A 63 -0.79 10.45 9.67
CA VAL A 63 0.06 11.53 9.16
C VAL A 63 -0.22 11.78 7.68
N SER A 64 -0.24 10.71 6.87
CA SER A 64 -0.54 10.80 5.43
C SER A 64 -1.91 11.42 5.15
N ALA A 65 -2.92 11.03 5.93
CA ALA A 65 -4.28 11.57 5.80
C ALA A 65 -4.34 13.07 6.13
N ARG A 66 -3.65 13.52 7.19
CA ARG A 66 -3.56 14.96 7.51
C ARG A 66 -2.88 15.77 6.40
N MET A 67 -1.83 15.23 5.76
CA MET A 67 -1.18 15.88 4.62
C MET A 67 -2.11 16.06 3.42
N MET A 68 -3.14 15.23 3.32
CA MET A 68 -4.13 15.25 2.23
C MET A 68 -5.46 15.88 2.63
N ASP A 69 -5.57 16.46 3.84
CA ASP A 69 -6.84 16.94 4.40
C ASP A 69 -7.97 15.89 4.30
N LEU A 70 -7.61 14.63 4.52
CA LEU A 70 -8.54 13.50 4.51
C LEU A 70 -8.98 13.16 5.93
N ALA A 71 -10.28 13.21 6.19
CA ALA A 71 -10.84 12.78 7.46
C ALA A 71 -10.71 11.25 7.60
N LEU A 72 -9.76 10.80 8.42
CA LEU A 72 -9.52 9.38 8.66
C LEU A 72 -10.10 8.98 10.01
N PRO A 73 -10.79 7.82 10.11
CA PRO A 73 -11.20 7.27 11.39
C PRO A 73 -10.03 7.06 12.35
N ALA A 74 -10.29 7.20 13.65
CA ALA A 74 -9.30 6.93 14.67
C ALA A 74 -8.77 5.48 14.60
N PRO A 75 -7.53 5.21 15.04
CA PRO A 75 -6.90 3.89 14.93
C PRO A 75 -7.75 2.73 15.47
N GLU A 76 -8.49 2.96 16.54
CA GLU A 76 -9.31 1.94 17.20
C GLU A 76 -10.48 1.48 16.32
N VAL A 77 -10.96 2.32 15.43
CA VAL A 77 -12.09 2.02 14.52
C VAL A 77 -11.71 0.96 13.48
N TRP A 78 -10.42 0.77 13.23
CA TRP A 78 -9.92 -0.24 12.29
C TRP A 78 -9.87 -1.65 12.88
N GLN A 79 -9.87 -1.77 14.21
CA GLN A 79 -9.65 -3.05 14.88
C GLN A 79 -10.66 -4.14 14.52
N PRO A 80 -11.99 -3.90 14.43
CA PRO A 80 -12.95 -4.95 14.05
C PRO A 80 -12.66 -5.53 12.66
N ALA A 81 -12.33 -4.68 11.68
CA ALA A 81 -12.00 -5.11 10.33
C ALA A 81 -10.70 -5.92 10.28
N ILE A 82 -9.66 -5.46 10.99
CA ILE A 82 -8.37 -6.14 11.08
C ILE A 82 -8.57 -7.53 11.68
N GLN A 83 -9.26 -7.63 12.81
CA GLN A 83 -9.53 -8.91 13.49
C GLN A 83 -10.36 -9.86 12.63
N ALA A 84 -11.37 -9.36 11.93
CA ALA A 84 -12.19 -10.17 11.03
C ALA A 84 -11.35 -10.76 9.89
N VAL A 85 -10.45 -9.97 9.28
CA VAL A 85 -9.55 -10.44 8.22
C VAL A 85 -8.55 -11.47 8.74
N LEU A 86 -7.93 -11.21 9.92
CA LEU A 86 -6.99 -12.15 10.54
C LEU A 86 -7.65 -13.47 10.89
N ALA A 87 -8.85 -13.45 11.48
CA ALA A 87 -9.58 -14.64 11.88
C ALA A 87 -10.07 -15.50 10.68
N ALA A 88 -10.39 -14.86 9.56
CA ALA A 88 -10.83 -15.54 8.34
C ALA A 88 -9.67 -16.06 7.49
N TRP A 89 -8.41 -15.72 7.80
CA TRP A 89 -7.25 -16.12 7.00
C TRP A 89 -6.92 -17.61 7.16
N THR A 90 -6.86 -18.33 6.04
CA THR A 90 -6.49 -19.76 5.97
C THR A 90 -5.34 -20.03 4.98
N GLY A 91 -4.71 -18.97 4.45
CA GLY A 91 -3.70 -19.06 3.38
C GLY A 91 -2.26 -19.32 3.86
N GLY A 92 -2.08 -19.80 5.09
CA GLY A 92 -0.75 -20.10 5.65
C GLY A 92 -0.29 -19.09 6.71
N PRO A 93 0.99 -19.17 7.17
CA PRO A 93 1.46 -18.38 8.30
C PRO A 93 1.65 -16.90 7.98
N GLU A 94 1.79 -16.53 6.73
CA GLU A 94 2.06 -15.15 6.30
C GLU A 94 0.91 -14.57 5.49
N MET A 95 0.55 -13.34 5.76
CA MET A 95 -0.47 -12.59 5.05
C MET A 95 -0.05 -11.13 4.87
N VAL A 96 -0.28 -10.57 3.69
CA VAL A 96 -0.22 -9.14 3.48
C VAL A 96 -1.53 -8.52 3.94
N LEU A 97 -1.47 -7.65 4.91
CA LEU A 97 -2.60 -6.88 5.42
C LEU A 97 -2.51 -5.45 4.87
N ARG A 98 -3.57 -4.98 4.18
CA ARG A 98 -3.67 -3.62 3.66
C ARG A 98 -4.86 -2.91 4.27
N LEU A 99 -4.62 -1.70 4.75
CA LEU A 99 -5.63 -0.77 5.23
C LEU A 99 -5.77 0.32 4.17
N ILE A 100 -6.98 0.60 3.73
CA ILE A 100 -7.23 1.53 2.62
C ILE A 100 -8.33 2.50 3.03
N ALA A 101 -8.10 3.80 2.78
CA ALA A 101 -9.09 4.84 2.91
C ALA A 101 -9.05 5.75 1.68
N THR A 102 -10.19 5.90 1.01
CA THR A 102 -10.37 6.87 -0.07
C THR A 102 -11.12 8.09 0.45
N ARG A 103 -11.09 9.21 -0.29
CA ARG A 103 -11.91 10.38 0.05
C ARG A 103 -13.41 10.13 -0.07
N GLY A 104 -13.82 9.05 -0.73
CA GLY A 104 -15.21 8.75 -1.01
C GLY A 104 -15.71 9.37 -2.31
N PRO A 105 -17.04 9.47 -2.48
CA PRO A 105 -17.68 9.93 -3.72
C PRO A 105 -17.33 11.39 -4.09
N GLU A 106 -17.27 11.68 -5.41
CA GLU A 106 -16.94 13.01 -5.93
C GLU A 106 -17.96 14.10 -5.49
N GLU A 107 -19.21 13.73 -5.33
CA GLU A 107 -20.27 14.66 -4.83
C GLU A 107 -20.18 14.96 -3.33
N GLY A 108 -19.18 14.39 -2.66
CA GLY A 108 -19.01 14.46 -1.21
C GLY A 108 -19.64 13.26 -0.48
N GLY A 109 -19.23 13.05 0.75
CA GLY A 109 -19.66 11.94 1.59
C GLY A 109 -18.56 11.50 2.56
N GLU A 110 -18.82 10.40 3.24
CA GLU A 110 -17.84 9.81 4.14
C GLU A 110 -16.74 9.08 3.36
N PRO A 111 -15.51 9.06 3.88
CA PRO A 111 -14.43 8.26 3.33
C PRO A 111 -14.81 6.77 3.23
N THR A 112 -14.40 6.11 2.14
CA THR A 112 -14.57 4.67 2.03
C THR A 112 -13.36 3.97 2.62
N CYS A 113 -13.55 3.26 3.73
CA CYS A 113 -12.49 2.59 4.48
C CYS A 113 -12.71 1.08 4.55
N TYR A 114 -11.63 0.30 4.31
CA TYR A 114 -11.69 -1.16 4.37
C TYR A 114 -10.32 -1.79 4.56
N VAL A 115 -10.31 -3.07 4.92
CA VAL A 115 -9.11 -3.87 5.14
C VAL A 115 -9.09 -5.06 4.18
N ILE A 116 -7.92 -5.34 3.60
CA ILE A 116 -7.71 -6.51 2.73
C ILE A 116 -6.61 -7.39 3.32
N GLY A 117 -6.88 -8.69 3.43
CA GLY A 117 -5.88 -9.75 3.60
C GLY A 117 -5.63 -10.47 2.28
N SER A 118 -4.37 -10.74 1.95
CA SER A 118 -3.99 -11.49 0.76
C SER A 118 -2.70 -12.27 0.97
N ALA A 119 -2.48 -13.32 0.17
CA ALA A 119 -1.19 -14.00 0.13
C ALA A 119 -0.06 -13.06 -0.32
N LEU A 120 1.17 -13.36 0.09
CA LEU A 120 2.35 -12.73 -0.48
C LEU A 120 2.45 -13.05 -1.97
N GLY A 121 2.83 -12.05 -2.77
CA GLY A 121 3.13 -12.29 -4.18
C GLY A 121 4.38 -13.16 -4.37
N GLU A 122 4.44 -13.90 -5.46
CA GLU A 122 5.59 -14.76 -5.79
C GLU A 122 6.91 -13.97 -5.83
N SER A 123 6.89 -12.74 -6.37
CA SER A 123 8.06 -11.86 -6.41
C SER A 123 8.59 -11.49 -5.02
N ALA A 124 7.70 -11.27 -4.04
CA ALA A 124 8.12 -10.97 -2.67
C ALA A 124 8.77 -12.19 -1.99
N THR A 125 8.30 -13.39 -2.30
CA THR A 125 8.90 -14.63 -1.79
C THR A 125 10.22 -14.92 -2.47
N ALA A 126 10.30 -14.80 -3.78
CA ALA A 126 11.54 -14.99 -4.55
C ALA A 126 12.62 -13.96 -4.17
N GLY A 127 12.21 -12.72 -3.90
CA GLY A 127 13.09 -11.62 -3.51
C GLY A 127 13.88 -11.84 -2.21
N ARG A 128 13.48 -12.81 -1.37
CA ARG A 128 14.23 -13.20 -0.16
C ARG A 128 15.63 -13.77 -0.47
N ASN A 129 15.85 -14.23 -1.68
CA ASN A 129 17.14 -14.73 -2.14
C ASN A 129 18.01 -13.68 -2.85
N GLY A 130 17.59 -12.42 -2.81
CA GLY A 130 18.20 -11.31 -3.53
C GLY A 130 17.46 -10.95 -4.80
N ILE A 131 17.55 -9.69 -5.18
CA ILE A 131 16.95 -9.13 -6.40
C ILE A 131 17.94 -8.21 -7.11
N SER A 132 17.75 -8.04 -8.41
CA SER A 132 18.41 -7.00 -9.18
C SER A 132 17.56 -5.73 -9.20
N VAL A 133 18.19 -4.57 -9.02
CA VAL A 133 17.49 -3.29 -9.00
C VAL A 133 18.07 -2.31 -10.00
N LEU A 134 17.24 -1.44 -10.58
CA LEU A 134 17.68 -0.24 -11.30
C LEU A 134 17.68 0.95 -10.36
N LEU A 135 18.70 1.80 -10.48
CA LEU A 135 18.70 3.11 -9.85
C LEU A 135 18.02 4.10 -10.80
N LEU A 136 16.93 4.73 -10.36
CA LEU A 136 16.19 5.71 -11.15
C LEU A 136 16.10 7.03 -10.39
N ASP A 137 16.39 8.12 -11.10
CA ASP A 137 16.17 9.47 -10.58
C ASP A 137 14.66 9.69 -10.31
N ARG A 138 14.35 10.19 -9.11
CA ARG A 138 12.97 10.50 -8.69
C ARG A 138 12.40 11.72 -9.42
N GLY A 139 13.24 12.54 -10.00
CA GLY A 139 12.86 13.72 -10.80
C GLY A 139 12.64 14.99 -10.01
N PHE A 140 12.95 15.04 -8.71
CA PHE A 140 12.93 16.26 -7.89
C PHE A 140 13.92 16.18 -6.73
N HIS A 141 14.40 17.32 -6.27
CA HIS A 141 15.32 17.40 -5.14
C HIS A 141 14.55 17.52 -3.82
N GLY A 142 14.92 16.70 -2.82
CA GLY A 142 14.22 16.64 -1.53
C GLY A 142 14.14 17.98 -0.79
N VAL A 143 15.18 18.81 -0.88
CA VAL A 143 15.20 20.15 -0.26
C VAL A 143 14.15 21.08 -0.86
N ASP A 144 13.91 21.02 -2.17
CA ASP A 144 12.91 21.84 -2.85
C ASP A 144 11.47 21.42 -2.52
N VAL A 145 11.29 20.18 -2.14
CA VAL A 145 9.99 19.57 -1.87
C VAL A 145 9.41 20.03 -0.53
N ALA A 146 10.26 20.23 0.48
CA ALA A 146 9.83 20.66 1.82
C ALA A 146 9.02 21.99 1.81
N ALA A 147 9.29 22.85 0.83
CA ALA A 147 8.58 24.12 0.62
C ALA A 147 7.31 23.98 -0.25
N LYS A 148 6.98 22.77 -0.71
CA LYS A 148 5.91 22.51 -1.69
C LYS A 148 4.95 21.43 -1.17
N PRO A 149 4.11 21.72 -0.15
CA PRO A 149 3.26 20.72 0.51
C PRO A 149 2.28 20.02 -0.45
N TRP A 150 1.90 20.66 -1.56
CA TRP A 150 1.04 20.07 -2.58
C TRP A 150 1.68 18.90 -3.36
N LEU A 151 2.99 18.70 -3.26
CA LEU A 151 3.66 17.53 -3.85
C LEU A 151 3.44 16.26 -3.02
N LEU A 152 2.93 16.39 -1.79
CA LEU A 152 2.56 15.29 -0.89
C LEU A 152 3.70 14.29 -0.68
N VAL A 153 4.96 14.75 -0.76
CA VAL A 153 6.12 13.88 -0.55
C VAL A 153 6.15 13.41 0.91
N GLY A 154 6.25 12.10 1.10
CA GLY A 154 6.12 11.47 2.40
C GLY A 154 4.71 10.99 2.75
N ALA A 155 3.67 11.42 2.01
CA ALA A 155 2.34 10.84 2.16
C ALA A 155 2.27 9.47 1.45
N LYS A 156 1.80 8.45 2.16
CA LYS A 156 1.52 7.13 1.58
C LYS A 156 0.13 7.13 0.94
N SER A 157 0.02 7.82 -0.21
CA SER A 157 -1.23 8.02 -0.93
C SER A 157 -1.52 6.91 -1.94
N LEU A 158 -2.75 6.83 -2.45
CA LEU A 158 -3.15 5.91 -3.52
C LEU A 158 -2.63 6.32 -4.91
N SER A 159 -2.06 7.52 -5.06
CA SER A 159 -1.50 8.03 -6.32
C SER A 159 -0.19 7.33 -6.73
N TYR A 160 -0.24 6.02 -6.90
CA TYR A 160 0.93 5.15 -7.13
C TYR A 160 1.31 4.95 -8.59
N ALA A 161 0.72 5.70 -9.52
CA ALA A 161 0.94 5.50 -10.96
C ALA A 161 2.42 5.55 -11.35
N MET A 162 3.19 6.52 -10.80
CA MET A 162 4.63 6.64 -11.06
C MET A 162 5.42 5.46 -10.50
N ASN A 163 5.14 5.04 -9.28
CA ASN A 163 5.78 3.88 -8.66
C ASN A 163 5.54 2.60 -9.48
N MET A 164 4.29 2.41 -9.95
CA MET A 164 3.94 1.28 -10.79
C MET A 164 4.59 1.36 -12.18
N ALA A 165 4.76 2.56 -12.74
CA ALA A 165 5.45 2.76 -14.01
C ALA A 165 6.94 2.43 -13.86
N ALA A 166 7.60 2.88 -12.80
CA ALA A 166 9.00 2.57 -12.50
C ALA A 166 9.24 1.06 -12.40
N GLY A 167 8.38 0.32 -11.68
CA GLY A 167 8.47 -1.14 -11.60
C GLY A 167 8.26 -1.85 -12.95
N ARG A 168 7.36 -1.35 -13.82
CA ARG A 168 7.23 -1.87 -15.18
C ARG A 168 8.48 -1.59 -16.03
N TYR A 169 9.03 -0.40 -15.89
CA TYR A 169 10.26 0.00 -16.57
C TYR A 169 11.43 -0.91 -16.18
N ALA A 170 11.63 -1.17 -14.88
CA ALA A 170 12.67 -2.08 -14.40
C ALA A 170 12.54 -3.47 -15.03
N ARG A 171 11.35 -4.06 -14.98
CA ARG A 171 11.11 -5.38 -15.59
C ARG A 171 11.39 -5.42 -17.09
N SER A 172 11.05 -4.36 -17.83
CA SER A 172 11.36 -4.28 -19.27
C SER A 172 12.86 -4.15 -19.57
N HIS A 173 13.68 -3.81 -18.54
CA HIS A 173 15.14 -3.73 -18.62
C HIS A 173 15.85 -4.89 -17.88
N GLY A 174 15.13 -5.96 -17.55
CA GLY A 174 15.69 -7.16 -16.94
C GLY A 174 16.01 -7.04 -15.45
N ALA A 175 15.48 -6.05 -14.76
CA ALA A 175 15.61 -5.90 -13.32
C ALA A 175 14.29 -6.22 -12.59
N ASP A 176 14.39 -6.63 -11.33
CA ASP A 176 13.23 -7.06 -10.53
C ASP A 176 12.50 -5.88 -9.93
N ASP A 177 13.23 -4.83 -9.48
CA ASP A 177 12.67 -3.65 -8.82
C ASP A 177 13.54 -2.40 -9.08
N VAL A 178 13.20 -1.31 -8.41
CA VAL A 178 13.84 0.01 -8.50
C VAL A 178 14.27 0.47 -7.11
N ILE A 179 15.38 1.18 -7.03
CA ILE A 179 15.69 2.11 -5.95
C ILE A 179 15.69 3.51 -6.55
N PHE A 180 14.86 4.39 -6.02
CA PHE A 180 14.89 5.79 -6.39
C PHE A 180 16.08 6.49 -5.75
N ILE A 181 16.69 7.37 -6.51
CA ILE A 181 17.76 8.27 -6.05
C ILE A 181 17.31 9.72 -6.24
N ASP A 182 17.82 10.60 -5.41
CA ASP A 182 17.67 12.04 -5.57
C ASP A 182 18.64 12.56 -6.67
N THR A 183 18.44 13.78 -7.12
CA THR A 183 19.29 14.46 -8.11
C THR A 183 20.73 14.65 -7.64
N ASP A 184 21.01 14.61 -6.33
CA ASP A 184 22.36 14.64 -5.75
C ASP A 184 22.98 13.24 -5.59
N GLY A 185 22.25 12.17 -5.99
CA GLY A 185 22.69 10.77 -5.86
C GLY A 185 22.35 10.14 -4.51
N SER A 186 21.69 10.84 -3.59
CA SER A 186 21.24 10.27 -2.33
C SER A 186 20.22 9.17 -2.56
N VAL A 187 20.38 8.03 -1.85
CA VAL A 187 19.45 6.91 -1.92
C VAL A 187 18.16 7.27 -1.20
N LEU A 188 17.04 7.08 -1.89
CA LEU A 188 15.70 7.24 -1.33
C LEU A 188 15.12 5.87 -0.94
N GLU A 189 14.04 5.48 -1.58
CA GLU A 189 13.33 4.22 -1.30
C GLU A 189 12.96 3.52 -2.62
N GLY A 190 12.50 2.28 -2.54
CA GLY A 190 11.89 1.60 -3.69
C GLY A 190 10.45 2.03 -3.93
N PRO A 191 9.85 1.66 -5.07
CA PRO A 191 8.45 1.96 -5.38
C PRO A 191 7.46 1.45 -4.33
N THR A 192 7.76 0.29 -3.72
CA THR A 192 6.91 -0.36 -2.71
C THR A 192 7.70 -0.88 -1.50
N SER A 193 8.96 -0.46 -1.36
CA SER A 193 9.90 -0.97 -0.35
C SER A 193 10.75 0.16 0.23
N THR A 194 11.21 -0.02 1.46
CA THR A 194 12.20 0.86 2.10
C THR A 194 13.57 0.21 2.02
N VAL A 195 14.61 1.01 1.77
CA VAL A 195 16.00 0.55 1.79
C VAL A 195 16.50 0.50 3.24
N VAL A 196 16.97 -0.66 3.66
CA VAL A 196 17.61 -0.86 4.96
C VAL A 196 19.05 -1.28 4.73
N LEU A 197 19.99 -0.57 5.35
CA LEU A 197 21.41 -0.89 5.30
C LEU A 197 21.81 -1.64 6.57
N ALA A 198 22.46 -2.78 6.41
CA ALA A 198 23.12 -3.47 7.50
C ALA A 198 24.62 -3.17 7.43
N PRO A 199 25.24 -2.53 8.45
CA PRO A 199 26.69 -2.42 8.49
C PRO A 199 27.30 -3.83 8.60
N GLY A 200 28.31 -4.11 7.77
CA GLY A 200 29.06 -5.37 7.79
C GLY A 200 29.94 -5.55 9.02
#